data_da386a5a294557456989890960087d75
#
_entry.id   da386a5a294557456989890960087d75
#
_cell.length_a   1.000
_cell.length_b   1.000
_cell.length_c   1.000
_cell.angle_alpha   90.00
_cell.angle_beta   90.00
_cell.angle_gamma   90.00
#
_symmetry.space_group_name_H-M   'P 1'
#
loop_
_entity.id
_entity.type
_entity.pdbx_description
1 polymer ?
#
loop_
_entity_poly.entity_id
_entity_poly.type
_entity_poly.pdbx_seq_one_letter_code
_entity_poly.pdbx_strand_id
1 'polypeptide(L)'
;SLPFVLHVISKCKKFNVNFCISPDKEVIRGGEPCDGYFEAPDRGESGILIICINKEIHEVLHTLAHEFSHLMQWYEDDPAYVAWDKNDNEANNIKLEENAEKRALHLLEEWDILDKDAEERSAKYLSGLIKTHDS
;
A
#
# COMPACT_ATOMS: atom_id res chain seq x y z
N SER A 1 5.43 16.04 6.32
CA SER A 1 4.56 14.94 6.09
C SER A 1 3.96 14.30 7.32
N LEU A 2 4.23 14.86 8.49
CA LEU A 2 3.51 14.47 9.70
C LEU A 2 1.99 14.59 9.53
N PRO A 3 1.44 15.63 8.89
CA PRO A 3 -0.01 15.69 8.65
C PRO A 3 -0.56 14.49 7.89
N PHE A 4 0.16 14.00 6.87
CA PHE A 4 -0.26 12.82 6.13
C PHE A 4 -0.24 11.56 7.01
N VAL A 5 0.83 11.38 7.77
CA VAL A 5 0.94 10.22 8.70
C VAL A 5 -0.20 10.24 9.70
N LEU A 6 -0.50 11.38 10.30
CA LEU A 6 -1.60 11.52 11.26
C LEU A 6 -2.95 11.23 10.61
N HIS A 7 -3.14 11.64 9.35
CA HIS A 7 -4.35 11.34 8.60
C HIS A 7 -4.53 9.82 8.43
N VAL A 8 -3.46 9.12 8.04
CA VAL A 8 -3.49 7.66 7.87
C VAL A 8 -3.83 6.97 9.21
N ILE A 9 -3.17 7.38 10.29
CA ILE A 9 -3.41 6.82 11.63
C ILE A 9 -4.88 7.02 12.03
N SER A 10 -5.44 8.20 11.79
CA SER A 10 -6.83 8.52 12.09
C SER A 10 -7.80 7.61 11.32
N LYS A 11 -7.53 7.38 10.04
CA LYS A 11 -8.37 6.50 9.21
C LYS A 11 -8.25 5.03 9.63
N CYS A 12 -7.04 4.58 9.97
CA CYS A 12 -6.84 3.23 10.49
C CYS A 12 -7.67 3.01 11.74
N LYS A 13 -7.62 3.95 12.67
CA LYS A 13 -8.41 3.87 13.90
C LYS A 13 -9.91 3.82 13.61
N LYS A 14 -10.38 4.66 12.69
CA LYS A 14 -11.78 4.72 12.29
C LYS A 14 -12.28 3.40 11.72
N PHE A 15 -11.45 2.72 10.94
CA PHE A 15 -11.84 1.50 10.21
C PHE A 15 -11.38 0.21 10.87
N ASN A 16 -10.99 0.26 12.14
CA ASN A 16 -10.54 -0.92 12.90
C ASN A 16 -9.33 -1.61 12.27
N VAL A 17 -8.34 -0.80 11.88
CA VAL A 17 -7.07 -1.26 11.32
C VAL A 17 -5.96 -0.85 12.29
N ASN A 18 -5.13 -1.82 12.69
CA ASN A 18 -3.97 -1.54 13.51
C ASN A 18 -2.84 -0.98 12.66
N PHE A 19 -2.39 0.23 12.99
CA PHE A 19 -1.26 0.85 12.33
C PHE A 19 0.03 0.43 13.03
N CYS A 20 0.94 -0.20 12.30
CA CYS A 20 2.19 -0.73 12.85
C CYS A 20 3.40 -0.19 12.09
N ILE A 21 4.48 0.06 12.82
CA ILE A 21 5.74 0.51 12.26
C ILE A 21 6.81 -0.54 12.58
N SER A 22 7.50 -1.04 11.55
CA SER A 22 8.63 -1.95 11.73
C SER A 22 9.94 -1.17 11.63
N PRO A 23 10.88 -1.37 12.57
CA PRO A 23 12.21 -0.75 12.47
C PRO A 23 13.13 -1.45 11.47
N ASP A 24 12.69 -2.56 10.90
CA ASP A 24 13.46 -3.34 9.93
C ASP A 24 13.33 -2.75 8.52
N LYS A 25 14.19 -3.23 7.59
CA LYS A 25 14.11 -2.84 6.19
C LYS A 25 12.96 -3.52 5.47
N GLU A 26 12.61 -4.73 5.91
CA GLU A 26 11.57 -5.55 5.28
C GLU A 26 10.82 -6.35 6.33
N VAL A 27 9.58 -6.69 6.04
CA VAL A 27 8.78 -7.65 6.79
C VAL A 27 8.45 -8.82 5.87
N ILE A 28 8.15 -9.98 6.46
CA ILE A 28 7.83 -11.18 5.70
C ILE A 28 6.31 -11.38 5.69
N ARG A 29 5.74 -11.56 4.51
CA ARG A 29 4.33 -11.88 4.35
C ARG A 29 4.20 -13.01 3.35
N GLY A 30 3.58 -14.12 3.76
CA GLY A 30 3.42 -15.27 2.89
C GLY A 30 4.75 -15.87 2.43
N GLY A 31 5.80 -15.74 3.23
CA GLY A 31 7.14 -16.22 2.89
C GLY A 31 7.96 -15.27 2.03
N GLU A 32 7.41 -14.12 1.63
CA GLU A 32 8.07 -13.15 0.77
C GLU A 32 8.39 -11.85 1.51
N PRO A 33 9.58 -11.26 1.27
CA PRO A 33 9.92 -9.97 1.86
C PRO A 33 9.14 -8.85 1.18
N CYS A 34 8.68 -7.87 1.98
CA CYS A 34 8.02 -6.68 1.46
C CYS A 34 8.29 -5.47 2.34
N ASP A 35 8.03 -4.28 1.81
CA ASP A 35 8.26 -3.01 2.49
C ASP A 35 7.14 -2.64 3.45
N GLY A 36 6.04 -3.33 3.35
CA GLY A 36 4.85 -3.14 4.15
C GLY A 36 3.69 -3.91 3.55
N TYR A 37 2.56 -3.95 4.25
CA TYR A 37 1.35 -4.57 3.69
C TYR A 37 0.11 -4.07 4.41
N PHE A 38 -1.04 -4.32 3.80
CA PHE A 38 -2.36 -4.07 4.35
C PHE A 38 -3.17 -5.37 4.34
N GLU A 39 -3.83 -5.65 5.45
CA GLU A 39 -4.82 -6.72 5.55
C GLU A 39 -6.10 -6.13 6.12
N ALA A 40 -7.22 -6.36 5.43
CA ALA A 40 -8.50 -5.80 5.82
C ALA A 40 -9.03 -6.46 7.11
N PRO A 41 -9.83 -5.73 7.92
CA PRO A 41 -10.55 -6.34 9.03
C PRO A 41 -11.46 -7.46 8.52
N ASP A 42 -11.61 -8.51 9.32
CA ASP A 42 -12.46 -9.65 8.95
C ASP A 42 -13.06 -10.28 10.19
N ARG A 43 -14.38 -10.52 10.13
CA ARG A 43 -15.16 -11.26 11.15
C ARG A 43 -14.87 -10.85 12.60
N GLY A 44 -14.83 -9.55 12.86
CA GLY A 44 -14.59 -9.01 14.20
C GLY A 44 -13.13 -8.88 14.57
N GLU A 45 -12.21 -9.34 13.73
CA GLU A 45 -10.79 -9.15 13.92
C GLU A 45 -10.33 -7.84 13.27
N SER A 46 -9.39 -7.15 13.93
CA SER A 46 -8.82 -5.93 13.39
C SER A 46 -7.96 -6.23 12.18
N GLY A 47 -7.96 -5.31 11.21
CA GLY A 47 -6.99 -5.34 10.12
C GLY A 47 -5.63 -4.85 10.57
N ILE A 48 -4.68 -4.83 9.64
CA ILE A 48 -3.33 -4.32 9.91
C ILE A 48 -2.82 -3.53 8.71
N LEU A 49 -2.16 -2.42 8.99
CA LEU A 49 -1.36 -1.68 8.02
C LEU A 49 0.02 -1.51 8.64
N ILE A 50 1.03 -2.12 8.04
CA ILE A 50 2.40 -2.07 8.54
C ILE A 50 3.33 -1.50 7.48
N ILE A 51 4.28 -0.66 7.92
CA ILE A 51 5.32 -0.12 7.06
C ILE A 51 6.68 -0.28 7.71
N CYS A 52 7.70 -0.50 6.89
CA CYS A 52 9.09 -0.53 7.33
C CYS A 52 9.69 0.87 7.21
N ILE A 53 10.34 1.36 8.25
CA ILE A 53 10.85 2.72 8.30
C ILE A 53 12.38 2.82 8.19
N ASN A 54 13.09 1.70 8.10
CA ASN A 54 14.54 1.71 7.94
C ASN A 54 14.93 1.90 6.47
N LYS A 55 14.47 3.02 5.89
CA LYS A 55 14.70 3.41 4.50
C LYS A 55 14.72 4.93 4.40
N GLU A 56 15.04 5.43 3.20
CA GLU A 56 14.97 6.86 2.94
C GLU A 56 13.52 7.35 3.10
N ILE A 57 13.36 8.55 3.64
CA ILE A 57 12.02 9.06 4.04
C ILE A 57 11.00 9.09 2.88
N HIS A 58 11.42 9.46 1.67
CA HIS A 58 10.49 9.50 0.55
C HIS A 58 10.02 8.11 0.12
N GLU A 59 10.87 7.09 0.29
CA GLU A 59 10.49 5.70 0.06
C GLU A 59 9.48 5.23 1.11
N VAL A 60 9.70 5.59 2.38
CA VAL A 60 8.78 5.26 3.48
C VAL A 60 7.41 5.90 3.22
N LEU A 61 7.38 7.17 2.84
CA LEU A 61 6.13 7.87 2.57
C LEU A 61 5.39 7.30 1.36
N HIS A 62 6.13 6.88 0.34
CA HIS A 62 5.53 6.24 -0.83
C HIS A 62 4.90 4.89 -0.45
N THR A 63 5.61 4.09 0.33
CA THR A 63 5.08 2.82 0.85
C THR A 63 3.82 3.06 1.68
N LEU A 64 3.85 4.07 2.56
CA LEU A 64 2.68 4.42 3.36
C LEU A 64 1.48 4.78 2.47
N ALA A 65 1.71 5.61 1.45
CA ALA A 65 0.66 6.00 0.50
C ALA A 65 0.12 4.78 -0.26
N HIS A 66 0.98 3.85 -0.64
CA HIS A 66 0.60 2.61 -1.32
C HIS A 66 -0.29 1.73 -0.43
N GLU A 67 0.14 1.46 0.80
CA GLU A 67 -0.63 0.62 1.71
C GLU A 67 -1.94 1.28 2.16
N PHE A 68 -1.91 2.59 2.36
CA PHE A 68 -3.13 3.33 2.64
C PHE A 68 -4.10 3.29 1.45
N SER A 69 -3.58 3.28 0.23
CA SER A 69 -4.40 3.12 -0.97
C SER A 69 -5.15 1.79 -0.98
N HIS A 70 -4.51 0.71 -0.53
CA HIS A 70 -5.18 -0.58 -0.38
C HIS A 70 -6.32 -0.52 0.66
N LEU A 71 -6.09 0.18 1.78
CA LEU A 71 -7.14 0.40 2.78
C LEU A 71 -8.34 1.12 2.16
N MET A 72 -8.08 2.17 1.39
CA MET A 72 -9.14 2.94 0.76
C MET A 72 -9.84 2.16 -0.35
N GLN A 73 -9.11 1.35 -1.12
CA GLN A 73 -9.70 0.43 -2.10
C GLN A 73 -10.70 -0.52 -1.41
N TRP A 74 -10.28 -1.10 -0.30
CA TRP A 74 -11.15 -1.98 0.47
C TRP A 74 -12.38 -1.25 1.00
N TYR A 75 -12.18 -0.11 1.62
CA TYR A 75 -13.28 0.66 2.22
C TYR A 75 -14.29 1.14 1.18
N GLU A 76 -13.81 1.58 0.03
CA GLU A 76 -14.65 2.14 -1.03
C GLU A 76 -15.23 1.07 -1.97
N ASP A 77 -14.92 -0.21 -1.76
CA ASP A 77 -15.29 -1.30 -2.66
C ASP A 77 -14.83 -1.02 -4.10
N ASP A 78 -13.57 -0.57 -4.25
CA ASP A 78 -13.00 -0.33 -5.56
C ASP A 78 -13.10 -1.61 -6.41
N PRO A 79 -13.56 -1.52 -7.67
CA PRO A 79 -13.71 -2.70 -8.52
C PRO A 79 -12.47 -3.58 -8.63
N ALA A 80 -11.28 -2.99 -8.63
CA ALA A 80 -10.03 -3.75 -8.68
C ALA A 80 -9.84 -4.58 -7.41
N TYR A 81 -10.20 -4.03 -6.24
CA TYR A 81 -10.10 -4.74 -4.97
C TYR A 81 -11.15 -5.85 -4.89
N VAL A 82 -12.39 -5.56 -5.28
CA VAL A 82 -13.49 -6.53 -5.27
C VAL A 82 -13.15 -7.73 -6.16
N ALA A 83 -12.63 -7.48 -7.36
CA ALA A 83 -12.25 -8.54 -8.29
C ALA A 83 -11.12 -9.41 -7.73
N TRP A 84 -10.09 -8.78 -7.16
CA TRP A 84 -8.98 -9.49 -6.54
C TRP A 84 -9.42 -10.33 -5.34
N ASP A 85 -10.28 -9.78 -4.49
CA ASP A 85 -10.76 -10.47 -3.29
C ASP A 85 -11.58 -11.71 -3.64
N LYS A 86 -12.35 -11.65 -4.72
CA LYS A 86 -13.14 -12.80 -5.21
C LYS A 86 -12.27 -13.85 -5.89
N ASN A 87 -11.23 -13.41 -6.60
CA ASN A 87 -10.37 -14.29 -7.37
C ASN A 87 -8.97 -13.72 -7.41
N ASP A 88 -8.12 -14.19 -6.51
CA ASP A 88 -6.73 -13.77 -6.38
C ASP A 88 -5.91 -14.46 -7.48
N ASN A 89 -5.94 -13.90 -8.67
CA ASN A 89 -5.12 -14.35 -9.79
C ASN A 89 -4.17 -13.24 -10.23
N GLU A 90 -3.25 -13.60 -11.12
CA GLU A 90 -2.20 -12.72 -11.62
C GLU A 90 -2.76 -11.43 -12.22
N ALA A 91 -3.74 -11.54 -13.11
CA ALA A 91 -4.32 -10.39 -13.79
C ALA A 91 -5.00 -9.44 -12.80
N ASN A 92 -5.76 -9.97 -11.85
CA ASN A 92 -6.43 -9.18 -10.83
C ASN A 92 -5.44 -8.54 -9.87
N ASN A 93 -4.36 -9.25 -9.53
CA ASN A 93 -3.31 -8.70 -8.68
C ASN A 93 -2.60 -7.51 -9.35
N ILE A 94 -2.27 -7.63 -10.63
CA ILE A 94 -1.64 -6.53 -11.36
C ILE A 94 -2.55 -5.30 -11.41
N LYS A 95 -3.83 -5.48 -11.68
CA LYS A 95 -4.80 -4.38 -11.70
C LYS A 95 -4.95 -3.72 -10.34
N LEU A 96 -4.97 -4.52 -9.28
CA LEU A 96 -5.03 -4.02 -7.91
C LEU A 96 -3.84 -3.12 -7.60
N GLU A 97 -2.64 -3.59 -7.94
CA GLU A 97 -1.40 -2.86 -7.67
C GLU A 97 -1.25 -1.61 -8.56
N GLU A 98 -1.65 -1.68 -9.82
CA GLU A 98 -1.64 -0.51 -10.71
C GLU A 98 -2.57 0.59 -10.16
N ASN A 99 -3.76 0.21 -9.73
CA ASN A 99 -4.71 1.17 -9.14
C ASN A 99 -4.16 1.74 -7.83
N ALA A 100 -3.57 0.91 -6.98
CA ALA A 100 -2.98 1.36 -5.72
C ALA A 100 -1.85 2.37 -5.98
N GLU A 101 -0.97 2.12 -6.96
CA GLU A 101 0.12 3.05 -7.28
C GLU A 101 -0.41 4.37 -7.85
N LYS A 102 -1.42 4.33 -8.67
CA LYS A 102 -2.06 5.54 -9.17
C LYS A 102 -2.64 6.38 -8.02
N ARG A 103 -3.33 5.73 -7.09
CA ARG A 103 -3.86 6.39 -5.89
C ARG A 103 -2.73 6.94 -5.01
N ALA A 104 -1.64 6.18 -4.86
CA ALA A 104 -0.51 6.58 -4.03
C ALA A 104 0.15 7.86 -4.57
N LEU A 105 0.41 7.93 -5.88
CA LEU A 105 0.99 9.12 -6.48
C LEU A 105 0.06 10.34 -6.31
N HIS A 106 -1.23 10.14 -6.45
CA HIS A 106 -2.22 11.19 -6.24
C HIS A 106 -2.22 11.70 -4.79
N LEU A 107 -2.14 10.77 -3.82
CA LEU A 107 -2.05 11.12 -2.40
C LEU A 107 -0.78 11.92 -2.09
N LEU A 108 0.36 11.50 -2.62
CA LEU A 108 1.62 12.20 -2.40
C LEU A 108 1.54 13.64 -2.94
N GLU A 109 0.91 13.82 -4.10
CA GLU A 109 0.69 15.15 -4.68
C GLU A 109 -0.28 15.97 -3.83
N GLU A 110 -1.41 15.38 -3.45
CA GLU A 110 -2.45 16.03 -2.65
C GLU A 110 -1.92 16.53 -1.30
N TRP A 111 -1.04 15.75 -0.66
CA TRP A 111 -0.46 16.09 0.63
C TRP A 111 0.86 16.87 0.51
N ASP A 112 1.21 17.30 -0.71
CA ASP A 112 2.41 18.10 -0.99
C ASP A 112 3.71 17.43 -0.53
N ILE A 113 3.82 16.12 -0.74
CA ILE A 113 4.98 15.31 -0.40
C ILE A 113 5.46 14.45 -1.58
N LEU A 114 5.00 14.77 -2.79
CA LEU A 114 5.46 14.09 -4.00
C LEU A 114 6.91 14.48 -4.29
N ASP A 115 7.80 13.50 -4.23
CA ASP A 115 9.22 13.73 -4.54
C ASP A 115 9.50 13.50 -6.03
N LYS A 116 10.65 13.99 -6.49
CA LYS A 116 11.02 13.94 -7.91
C LYS A 116 11.17 12.53 -8.47
N ASP A 117 11.45 11.54 -7.63
CA ASP A 117 11.70 10.17 -8.04
C ASP A 117 10.47 9.26 -7.89
N ALA A 118 9.35 9.79 -7.41
CA ALA A 118 8.16 8.98 -7.10
C ALA A 118 7.59 8.26 -8.31
N GLU A 119 7.46 8.95 -9.44
CA GLU A 119 6.91 8.35 -10.66
C GLU A 119 7.81 7.25 -11.20
N GLU A 120 9.13 7.47 -11.19
CA GLU A 120 10.11 6.49 -11.63
C GLU A 120 10.08 5.27 -10.71
N ARG A 121 10.02 5.49 -9.40
CA ARG A 121 9.94 4.42 -8.40
C ARG A 121 8.67 3.59 -8.60
N SER A 122 7.54 4.23 -8.87
CA SER A 122 6.27 3.58 -9.16
C SER A 122 6.35 2.72 -10.43
N ALA A 123 6.89 3.28 -11.51
CA ALA A 123 7.05 2.58 -12.78
C ALA A 123 7.96 1.36 -12.63
N LYS A 124 9.03 1.48 -11.86
CA LYS A 124 9.96 0.38 -11.60
C LYS A 124 9.30 -0.74 -10.82
N TYR A 125 8.50 -0.40 -9.81
CA TYR A 125 7.75 -1.38 -9.01
C TYR A 125 6.78 -2.17 -9.91
N LEU A 126 5.98 -1.48 -10.72
CA LEU A 126 5.01 -2.13 -11.61
C LEU A 126 5.69 -2.97 -12.68
N SER A 127 6.79 -2.50 -13.23
CA SER A 127 7.58 -3.24 -14.21
C SER A 127 8.12 -4.55 -13.61
N GLY A 128 8.62 -4.50 -12.38
CA GLY A 128 9.09 -5.68 -11.66
C GLY A 128 7.98 -6.69 -11.39
N LEU A 129 6.80 -6.20 -11.03
CA LEU A 129 5.62 -7.02 -10.79
C LEU A 129 5.18 -7.77 -12.05
N ILE A 130 5.12 -7.09 -13.17
CA ILE A 130 4.74 -7.67 -14.46
C ILE A 130 5.76 -8.72 -14.89
N LYS A 131 7.07 -8.42 -14.79
CA LYS A 131 8.13 -9.37 -15.14
C LYS A 131 8.07 -10.64 -14.30
N THR A 132 7.80 -10.50 -13.01
CA THR A 132 7.68 -11.64 -12.10
C THR A 132 6.54 -12.56 -12.53
N HIS A 133 5.44 -11.99 -12.96
CA HIS A 133 4.28 -12.75 -13.40
C HIS A 133 4.41 -13.32 -14.81
N ASP A 134 5.16 -12.66 -15.68
CA ASP A 134 5.37 -13.13 -17.06
C ASP A 134 6.39 -14.28 -17.13
N SER A 135 7.17 -14.48 -16.11
CA SER A 135 8.13 -15.59 -16.05
C SER A 135 7.50 -16.83 -15.46
#